data_9fc85f8a74a716ef2f19483123df0e68
#
_entry.id   9fc85f8a74a716ef2f19483123df0e68
#
_cell.length_a   1.000
_cell.length_b   1.000
_cell.length_c   1.000
_cell.angle_alpha   90.00
_cell.angle_beta   90.00
_cell.angle_gamma   90.00
#
_symmetry.space_group_name_H-M   'P 1'
#
loop_
_entity.id
_entity.type
_entity.pdbx_description
1 polymer ?
#
loop_
_entity_poly.entity_id
_entity_poly.type
_entity_poly.pdbx_seq_one_letter_code
_entity_poly.pdbx_strand_id
1 'polypeptide(L)'
;MFLQIQGIKKSFGAGDSRVDVLKGLDLDIERGEFCVLLGPSGSGKSTLLNIIGGIDSADEGNLVIDGERLADMSEKKLSLYRRKHLGYIFQMYNLIPNLTVRENIEVGAYLSDKPLDVDELLHTLGIYEHQRKLPNQLSGGQQQRTAIGRAIVKNPDILLCDEPTGALDYKTSKEILKLIETVNQKYGNTIVMVTPVSYTHLTLPTNSRV
;
A
#
# COMPACT_ATOMS: atom_id res chain seq x y z
N MET A 1 12.79 3.60 14.99
CA MET A 1 11.36 3.68 14.59
C MET A 1 11.28 4.38 13.24
N PHE A 2 10.57 3.80 12.26
CA PHE A 2 10.40 4.41 10.93
C PHE A 2 9.08 5.15 10.80
N LEU A 3 7.97 4.53 11.22
CA LEU A 3 6.64 5.13 11.29
C LEU A 3 6.17 5.17 12.75
N GLN A 4 5.73 6.32 13.22
CA GLN A 4 5.18 6.52 14.56
C GLN A 4 3.84 7.22 14.47
N ILE A 5 2.82 6.62 15.05
CA ILE A 5 1.46 7.14 15.13
C ILE A 5 1.09 7.27 16.62
N GLN A 6 0.63 8.44 17.04
CA GLN A 6 0.28 8.72 18.43
C GLN A 6 -1.04 9.45 18.50
N GLY A 7 -2.03 8.82 19.11
CA GLY A 7 -3.34 9.40 19.40
C GLY A 7 -4.13 9.86 18.18
N ILE A 8 -3.95 9.22 17.00
CA ILE A 8 -4.61 9.64 15.76
C ILE A 8 -6.13 9.48 15.87
N LYS A 9 -6.82 10.61 15.67
CA LYS A 9 -8.28 10.67 15.56
C LYS A 9 -8.71 11.19 14.20
N LYS A 10 -9.82 10.65 13.70
CA LYS A 10 -10.45 11.11 12.47
C LYS A 10 -11.95 10.91 12.54
N SER A 11 -12.69 11.94 12.18
CA SER A 11 -14.14 11.91 12.05
C SER A 11 -14.59 12.46 10.70
N PHE A 12 -15.74 12.02 10.25
CA PHE A 12 -16.39 12.51 9.03
C PHE A 12 -17.81 12.98 9.36
N GLY A 13 -18.35 13.90 8.56
CA GLY A 13 -19.65 14.53 8.78
C GLY A 13 -19.59 15.69 9.77
N ALA A 14 -20.75 16.27 10.05
CA ALA A 14 -20.92 17.40 10.99
C ALA A 14 -22.22 17.26 11.76
N GLY A 15 -22.28 17.83 12.97
CA GLY A 15 -23.46 17.78 13.84
C GLY A 15 -23.89 16.33 14.13
N ASP A 16 -25.19 16.05 13.98
CA ASP A 16 -25.77 14.73 14.28
C ASP A 16 -25.31 13.60 13.33
N SER A 17 -24.71 13.95 12.18
CA SER A 17 -24.17 12.98 11.23
C SER A 17 -22.67 12.71 11.40
N ARG A 18 -22.05 13.24 12.45
CA ARG A 18 -20.63 13.00 12.74
C ARG A 18 -20.38 11.54 13.13
N VAL A 19 -19.41 10.93 12.47
CA VAL A 19 -18.95 9.56 12.73
C VAL A 19 -17.47 9.59 13.07
N ASP A 20 -17.12 9.19 14.29
CA ASP A 20 -15.72 9.04 14.72
C ASP A 20 -15.17 7.71 14.21
N VAL A 21 -14.28 7.78 13.22
CA VAL A 21 -13.72 6.62 12.52
C VAL A 21 -12.43 6.14 13.17
N LEU A 22 -11.52 7.06 13.52
CA LEU A 22 -10.32 6.75 14.30
C LEU A 22 -10.44 7.45 15.66
N LYS A 23 -10.22 6.69 16.75
CA LYS A 23 -10.58 7.11 18.12
C LYS A 23 -9.38 7.24 19.06
N GLY A 24 -8.22 7.61 18.52
CA GLY A 24 -6.98 7.71 19.30
C GLY A 24 -6.12 6.46 19.10
N LEU A 25 -5.67 6.23 17.89
CA LEU A 25 -4.85 5.06 17.52
C LEU A 25 -3.37 5.36 17.72
N ASP A 26 -2.67 4.40 18.35
CA ASP A 26 -1.21 4.39 18.49
C ASP A 26 -0.64 3.20 17.72
N LEU A 27 0.45 3.42 16.97
CA LEU A 27 1.13 2.39 16.19
C LEU A 27 2.57 2.80 15.91
N ASP A 28 3.50 1.90 16.16
CA ASP A 28 4.91 2.06 15.84
C ASP A 28 5.35 0.94 14.89
N ILE A 29 6.08 1.29 13.82
CA ILE A 29 6.59 0.34 12.83
C ILE A 29 8.07 0.63 12.57
N GLU A 30 8.89 -0.42 12.57
CA GLU A 30 10.30 -0.33 12.21
C GLU A 30 10.51 -0.30 10.69
N ARG A 31 11.65 0.22 10.25
CA ARG A 31 12.00 0.21 8.82
C ARG A 31 12.14 -1.22 8.31
N GLY A 32 11.51 -1.52 7.17
CA GLY A 32 11.50 -2.85 6.57
C GLY A 32 10.53 -3.84 7.22
N GLU A 33 9.81 -3.43 8.27
CA GLU A 33 8.79 -4.29 8.92
C GLU A 33 7.60 -4.53 7.98
N PHE A 34 7.02 -5.73 8.08
CA PHE A 34 5.77 -6.10 7.42
C PHE A 34 4.64 -6.10 8.44
N CYS A 35 3.91 -5.00 8.54
CA CYS A 35 2.81 -4.80 9.48
C CYS A 35 1.47 -5.12 8.83
N VAL A 36 0.63 -5.92 9.51
CA VAL A 36 -0.73 -6.24 9.07
C VAL A 36 -1.73 -5.73 10.09
N LEU A 37 -2.65 -4.88 9.64
CA LEU A 37 -3.74 -4.34 10.43
C LEU A 37 -5.02 -5.10 10.09
N LEU A 38 -5.57 -5.79 11.09
CA LEU A 38 -6.78 -6.58 10.98
C LEU A 38 -7.98 -5.83 11.55
N GLY A 39 -9.14 -5.97 10.94
CA GLY A 39 -10.35 -5.38 11.48
C GLY A 39 -11.55 -5.54 10.55
N PRO A 40 -12.78 -5.42 11.06
CA PRO A 40 -13.99 -5.53 10.26
C PRO A 40 -14.06 -4.43 9.19
N SER A 41 -14.90 -4.63 8.18
CA SER A 41 -15.19 -3.57 7.20
C SER A 41 -15.76 -2.33 7.91
N GLY A 42 -15.34 -1.15 7.49
CA GLY A 42 -15.77 0.11 8.09
C GLY A 42 -15.05 0.51 9.39
N SER A 43 -14.05 -0.26 9.87
CA SER A 43 -13.29 0.09 11.09
C SER A 43 -12.23 1.18 10.91
N GLY A 44 -12.18 1.85 9.75
CA GLY A 44 -11.25 2.97 9.51
C GLY A 44 -9.88 2.58 8.96
N LYS A 45 -9.66 1.32 8.56
CA LYS A 45 -8.36 0.85 8.05
C LYS A 45 -7.87 1.63 6.82
N SER A 46 -8.71 1.78 5.80
CA SER A 46 -8.37 2.56 4.60
C SER A 46 -8.18 4.05 4.93
N THR A 47 -8.94 4.58 5.90
CA THR A 47 -8.75 5.95 6.40
C THR A 47 -7.35 6.12 7.00
N LEU A 48 -6.92 5.15 7.81
CA LEU A 48 -5.58 5.16 8.38
C LEU A 48 -4.50 5.10 7.30
N LEU A 49 -4.65 4.21 6.30
CA LEU A 49 -3.71 4.16 5.18
C LEU A 49 -3.65 5.48 4.41
N ASN A 50 -4.79 6.14 4.19
CA ASN A 50 -4.83 7.43 3.52
C ASN A 50 -4.12 8.53 4.32
N ILE A 51 -4.23 8.50 5.66
CA ILE A 51 -3.50 9.42 6.53
C ILE A 51 -1.99 9.14 6.48
N ILE A 52 -1.57 7.88 6.57
CA ILE A 52 -0.15 7.48 6.41
C ILE A 52 0.37 7.89 5.03
N GLY A 53 -0.44 7.75 4.00
CA GLY A 53 -0.10 8.15 2.63
C GLY A 53 -0.08 9.66 2.38
N GLY A 54 -0.47 10.49 3.36
CA GLY A 54 -0.61 11.94 3.18
C GLY A 54 -1.65 12.30 2.11
N ILE A 55 -2.66 11.45 1.92
CA ILE A 55 -3.81 11.67 1.02
C ILE A 55 -4.93 12.37 1.80
N ASP A 56 -5.08 12.01 3.08
CA ASP A 56 -5.99 12.64 4.04
C ASP A 56 -5.19 13.11 5.27
N SER A 57 -5.79 13.96 6.09
CA SER A 57 -5.21 14.48 7.34
C SER A 57 -5.95 13.94 8.55
N ALA A 58 -5.24 13.70 9.65
CA ALA A 58 -5.85 13.44 10.95
C ALA A 58 -6.47 14.72 11.52
N ASP A 59 -7.54 14.58 12.30
CA ASP A 59 -8.13 15.70 13.04
C ASP A 59 -7.32 16.03 14.30
N GLU A 60 -6.78 14.99 14.96
CA GLU A 60 -5.92 15.08 16.13
C GLU A 60 -4.86 13.98 16.10
N GLY A 61 -3.83 14.16 16.92
CA GLY A 61 -2.72 13.21 17.06
C GLY A 61 -1.50 13.58 16.24
N ASN A 62 -0.52 12.70 16.23
CA ASN A 62 0.76 12.91 15.58
C ASN A 62 1.15 11.72 14.71
N LEU A 63 1.63 12.00 13.50
CA LEU A 63 2.16 11.01 12.58
C LEU A 63 3.54 11.48 12.10
N VAL A 64 4.54 10.66 12.40
CA VAL A 64 5.94 10.89 12.04
C VAL A 64 6.42 9.75 11.15
N ILE A 65 7.03 10.06 10.03
CA ILE A 65 7.68 9.09 9.13
C ILE A 65 9.09 9.55 8.89
N ASP A 66 10.05 8.67 9.18
CA ASP A 66 11.49 8.93 9.04
C ASP A 66 11.95 10.24 9.71
N GLY A 67 11.37 10.55 10.87
CA GLY A 67 11.65 11.75 11.65
C GLY A 67 10.91 13.02 11.21
N GLU A 68 10.12 12.98 10.13
CA GLU A 68 9.35 14.13 9.65
C GLU A 68 7.87 13.99 10.01
N ARG A 69 7.26 15.05 10.57
CA ARG A 69 5.81 15.10 10.85
C ARG A 69 5.06 15.43 9.57
N LEU A 70 4.11 14.57 9.17
CA LEU A 70 3.31 14.80 7.98
C LEU A 70 2.42 16.05 8.09
N ALA A 71 1.89 16.33 9.27
CA ALA A 71 1.05 17.51 9.53
C ALA A 71 1.76 18.85 9.27
N ASP A 72 3.09 18.87 9.36
CA ASP A 72 3.91 20.08 9.16
C ASP A 72 4.33 20.26 7.69
N MET A 73 3.97 19.30 6.82
CA MET A 73 4.32 19.33 5.41
C MET A 73 3.35 20.20 4.61
N SER A 74 3.90 21.08 3.76
CA SER A 74 3.11 21.76 2.73
C SER A 74 2.62 20.77 1.67
N GLU A 75 1.57 21.12 0.92
CA GLU A 75 1.07 20.31 -0.20
C GLU A 75 2.17 19.91 -1.21
N LYS A 76 3.11 20.81 -1.47
CA LYS A 76 4.27 20.53 -2.32
C LYS A 76 5.17 19.45 -1.72
N LYS A 77 5.42 19.50 -0.42
CA LYS A 77 6.20 18.47 0.30
C LYS A 77 5.45 17.14 0.35
N LEU A 78 4.14 17.14 0.63
CA LEU A 78 3.31 15.93 0.60
C LEU A 78 3.29 15.28 -0.78
N SER A 79 3.20 16.07 -1.86
CA SER A 79 3.31 15.56 -3.22
C SER A 79 4.66 14.92 -3.49
N LEU A 80 5.75 15.52 -3.00
CA LEU A 80 7.09 14.97 -3.13
C LEU A 80 7.26 13.69 -2.29
N TYR A 81 6.71 13.68 -1.07
CA TYR A 81 6.65 12.49 -0.21
C TYR A 81 5.96 11.33 -0.92
N ARG A 82 4.73 11.54 -1.43
CA ARG A 82 4.01 10.51 -2.19
C ARG A 82 4.77 10.03 -3.41
N ARG A 83 5.41 10.95 -4.12
CA ARG A 83 6.19 10.61 -5.31
C ARG A 83 7.39 9.73 -4.98
N LYS A 84 8.19 10.09 -3.97
CA LYS A 84 9.48 9.44 -3.68
C LYS A 84 9.35 8.23 -2.75
N HIS A 85 8.55 8.36 -1.70
CA HIS A 85 8.59 7.45 -0.56
C HIS A 85 7.42 6.48 -0.50
N LEU A 86 6.30 6.75 -1.21
CA LEU A 86 5.08 5.99 -1.05
C LEU A 86 4.74 5.15 -2.28
N GLY A 87 4.63 3.81 -2.12
CA GLY A 87 3.91 2.93 -3.02
C GLY A 87 2.49 2.66 -2.49
N TYR A 88 1.50 2.56 -3.36
CA TYR A 88 0.13 2.24 -2.95
C TYR A 88 -0.45 1.13 -3.83
N ILE A 89 -0.95 0.06 -3.20
CA ILE A 89 -1.64 -1.07 -3.83
C ILE A 89 -3.09 -1.05 -3.39
N PHE A 90 -4.00 -0.93 -4.34
CA PHE A 90 -5.44 -0.87 -4.11
C PHE A 90 -6.10 -2.25 -4.31
N GLN A 91 -7.26 -2.42 -3.70
CA GLN A 91 -8.12 -3.59 -3.90
C GLN A 91 -8.54 -3.73 -5.37
N MET A 92 -8.90 -2.62 -6.02
CA MET A 92 -9.29 -2.55 -7.44
C MET A 92 -8.11 -2.10 -8.29
N TYR A 93 -7.19 -2.91 -8.57
CA TYR A 93 -5.94 -2.76 -9.35
C TYR A 93 -5.60 -1.37 -9.90
N ASN A 94 -6.56 -0.57 -10.32
CA ASN A 94 -6.46 0.80 -10.85
C ASN A 94 -5.43 0.93 -11.98
N LEU A 95 -5.34 -0.09 -12.85
CA LEU A 95 -4.45 -0.06 -14.01
C LEU A 95 -4.96 0.93 -15.06
N ILE A 96 -4.02 1.51 -15.79
CA ILE A 96 -4.33 2.38 -16.93
C ILE A 96 -4.73 1.48 -18.10
N PRO A 97 -6.00 1.53 -18.56
CA PRO A 97 -6.56 0.49 -19.44
C PRO A 97 -5.93 0.44 -20.84
N ASN A 98 -5.39 1.56 -21.32
CA ASN A 98 -4.77 1.69 -22.64
C ASN A 98 -3.26 1.45 -22.63
N LEU A 99 -2.69 1.11 -21.49
CA LEU A 99 -1.27 0.77 -21.35
C LEU A 99 -1.11 -0.73 -21.12
N THR A 100 -0.08 -1.29 -21.73
CA THR A 100 0.34 -2.67 -21.49
C THR A 100 0.80 -2.89 -20.05
N VAL A 101 1.03 -4.13 -19.65
CA VAL A 101 1.63 -4.48 -18.34
C VAL A 101 2.93 -3.70 -18.11
N ARG A 102 3.86 -3.76 -19.09
CA ARG A 102 5.14 -3.04 -19.00
C ARG A 102 4.94 -1.55 -18.84
N GLU A 103 4.17 -0.94 -19.69
CA GLU A 103 3.91 0.51 -19.65
C GLU A 103 3.22 0.95 -18.36
N ASN A 104 2.28 0.16 -17.81
CA ASN A 104 1.70 0.42 -16.49
C ASN A 104 2.76 0.45 -15.39
N ILE A 105 3.77 -0.44 -15.42
CA ILE A 105 4.86 -0.45 -14.46
C ILE A 105 5.80 0.74 -14.71
N GLU A 106 6.16 1.01 -15.95
CA GLU A 106 7.07 2.10 -16.32
C GLU A 106 6.56 3.48 -15.93
N VAL A 107 5.22 3.70 -15.92
CA VAL A 107 4.63 4.94 -15.37
C VAL A 107 5.11 5.20 -13.94
N GLY A 108 5.22 4.15 -13.11
CA GLY A 108 5.77 4.27 -11.76
C GLY A 108 7.27 4.61 -11.77
N ALA A 109 8.03 4.05 -12.71
CA ALA A 109 9.47 4.30 -12.83
C ALA A 109 9.81 5.76 -13.11
N TYR A 110 9.01 6.45 -13.94
CA TYR A 110 9.17 7.89 -14.22
C TYR A 110 9.05 8.80 -12.98
N LEU A 111 8.52 8.28 -11.88
CA LEU A 111 8.39 9.02 -10.63
C LEU A 111 9.65 8.95 -9.76
N SER A 112 10.63 8.13 -10.11
CA SER A 112 11.84 7.87 -9.31
C SER A 112 13.10 8.33 -10.03
N ASP A 113 14.07 8.81 -9.25
CA ASP A 113 15.42 9.10 -9.74
C ASP A 113 16.28 7.81 -9.83
N LYS A 114 15.85 6.74 -9.13
CA LYS A 114 16.52 5.43 -9.09
C LYS A 114 15.49 4.29 -9.09
N PRO A 115 14.77 4.08 -10.19
CA PRO A 115 13.79 3.00 -10.26
C PRO A 115 14.47 1.63 -10.27
N LEU A 116 13.70 0.61 -9.87
CA LEU A 116 14.11 -0.79 -10.04
C LEU A 116 14.15 -1.13 -11.54
N ASP A 117 14.98 -2.12 -11.89
CA ASP A 117 14.99 -2.65 -13.26
C ASP A 117 13.65 -3.31 -13.58
N VAL A 118 13.04 -2.87 -14.69
CA VAL A 118 11.67 -3.31 -15.07
C VAL A 118 11.67 -4.78 -15.51
N ASP A 119 12.70 -5.25 -16.20
CA ASP A 119 12.77 -6.64 -16.65
C ASP A 119 12.96 -7.60 -15.47
N GLU A 120 13.87 -7.27 -14.54
CA GLU A 120 14.05 -8.03 -13.30
C GLU A 120 12.76 -8.05 -12.47
N LEU A 121 12.06 -6.91 -12.40
CA LEU A 121 10.81 -6.79 -11.68
C LEU A 121 9.70 -7.65 -12.31
N LEU A 122 9.54 -7.64 -13.63
CA LEU A 122 8.58 -8.46 -14.36
C LEU A 122 8.81 -9.96 -14.11
N HIS A 123 10.07 -10.39 -14.05
CA HIS A 123 10.42 -11.77 -13.68
C HIS A 123 10.09 -12.07 -12.22
N THR A 124 10.44 -11.19 -11.30
CA THR A 124 10.12 -11.33 -9.86
C THR A 124 8.61 -11.45 -9.62
N LEU A 125 7.82 -10.69 -10.36
CA LEU A 125 6.36 -10.70 -10.30
C LEU A 125 5.73 -11.90 -11.03
N GLY A 126 6.50 -12.65 -11.83
CA GLY A 126 6.00 -13.78 -12.62
C GLY A 126 5.01 -13.38 -13.71
N ILE A 127 5.21 -12.20 -14.34
CA ILE A 127 4.35 -11.65 -15.41
C ILE A 127 5.14 -11.23 -16.67
N TYR A 128 6.40 -11.61 -16.77
CA TYR A 128 7.26 -11.25 -17.90
C TYR A 128 6.64 -11.63 -19.26
N GLU A 129 6.10 -12.85 -19.37
CA GLU A 129 5.46 -13.35 -20.60
C GLU A 129 4.18 -12.56 -20.97
N HIS A 130 3.62 -11.79 -20.03
CA HIS A 130 2.42 -10.99 -20.23
C HIS A 130 2.70 -9.50 -20.45
N GLN A 131 3.95 -9.08 -20.50
CA GLN A 131 4.38 -7.68 -20.50
C GLN A 131 3.76 -6.82 -21.61
N ARG A 132 3.37 -7.42 -22.74
CA ARG A 132 2.76 -6.74 -23.90
C ARG A 132 1.23 -6.76 -23.89
N LYS A 133 0.60 -7.43 -22.92
CA LYS A 133 -0.86 -7.51 -22.83
C LYS A 133 -1.44 -6.25 -22.20
N LEU A 134 -2.67 -5.91 -22.61
CA LEU A 134 -3.48 -4.88 -21.97
C LEU A 134 -4.20 -5.43 -20.73
N PRO A 135 -4.62 -4.59 -19.78
CA PRO A 135 -5.32 -5.02 -18.55
C PRO A 135 -6.55 -5.92 -18.79
N ASN A 136 -7.33 -5.66 -19.82
CA ASN A 136 -8.51 -6.46 -20.16
C ASN A 136 -8.19 -7.88 -20.69
N GLN A 137 -6.92 -8.17 -20.97
CA GLN A 137 -6.43 -9.48 -21.41
C GLN A 137 -5.81 -10.30 -20.26
N LEU A 138 -5.88 -9.77 -19.03
CA LEU A 138 -5.24 -10.34 -17.85
C LEU A 138 -6.27 -10.93 -16.88
N SER A 139 -5.89 -12.01 -16.19
CA SER A 139 -6.63 -12.48 -15.01
C SER A 139 -6.51 -11.47 -13.85
N GLY A 140 -7.41 -11.54 -12.86
CA GLY A 140 -7.36 -10.67 -11.68
C GLY A 140 -6.01 -10.74 -10.96
N GLY A 141 -5.44 -11.93 -10.80
CA GLY A 141 -4.11 -12.10 -10.19
C GLY A 141 -2.98 -11.47 -11.02
N GLN A 142 -3.06 -11.53 -12.37
CA GLN A 142 -2.07 -10.86 -13.24
C GLN A 142 -2.22 -9.34 -13.18
N GLN A 143 -3.45 -8.82 -13.12
CA GLN A 143 -3.70 -7.39 -12.92
C GLN A 143 -3.14 -6.92 -11.57
N GLN A 144 -3.35 -7.68 -10.49
CA GLN A 144 -2.80 -7.35 -9.17
C GLN A 144 -1.27 -7.36 -9.16
N ARG A 145 -0.63 -8.36 -9.79
CA ARG A 145 0.84 -8.41 -9.95
C ARG A 145 1.37 -7.18 -10.70
N THR A 146 0.64 -6.72 -11.73
CA THR A 146 0.97 -5.50 -12.47
C THR A 146 0.84 -4.25 -11.58
N ALA A 147 -0.24 -4.16 -10.79
CA ALA A 147 -0.44 -3.05 -9.84
C ALA A 147 0.64 -3.01 -8.75
N ILE A 148 1.06 -4.18 -8.24
CA ILE A 148 2.19 -4.32 -7.32
C ILE A 148 3.47 -3.79 -8.00
N GLY A 149 3.76 -4.22 -9.22
CA GLY A 149 4.92 -3.77 -9.99
C GLY A 149 4.97 -2.26 -10.16
N ARG A 150 3.86 -1.64 -10.55
CA ARG A 150 3.75 -0.18 -10.67
C ARG A 150 3.99 0.54 -9.35
N ALA A 151 3.53 -0.04 -8.23
CA ALA A 151 3.71 0.57 -6.91
C ALA A 151 5.16 0.51 -6.43
N ILE A 152 5.89 -0.61 -6.70
CA ILE A 152 7.23 -0.84 -6.16
C ILE A 152 8.37 -0.42 -7.10
N VAL A 153 8.13 -0.28 -8.42
CA VAL A 153 9.18 0.03 -9.41
C VAL A 153 9.97 1.29 -9.07
N LYS A 154 9.33 2.27 -8.45
CA LYS A 154 9.99 3.50 -7.99
C LYS A 154 10.85 3.32 -6.74
N ASN A 155 10.95 2.09 -6.20
CA ASN A 155 11.68 1.74 -4.99
C ASN A 155 11.29 2.58 -3.76
N PRO A 156 9.99 2.56 -3.36
CA PRO A 156 9.51 3.38 -2.26
C PRO A 156 9.98 2.84 -0.90
N ASP A 157 10.11 3.73 0.11
CA ASP A 157 10.42 3.32 1.49
C ASP A 157 9.26 2.59 2.17
N ILE A 158 8.01 2.98 1.83
CA ILE A 158 6.79 2.41 2.40
C ILE A 158 5.82 1.98 1.29
N LEU A 159 5.24 0.80 1.47
CA LEU A 159 4.22 0.23 0.60
C LEU A 159 2.92 0.06 1.40
N LEU A 160 1.90 0.81 1.04
CA LEU A 160 0.57 0.71 1.61
C LEU A 160 -0.27 -0.25 0.78
N CYS A 161 -0.89 -1.25 1.41
CA CYS A 161 -1.70 -2.26 0.75
C CYS A 161 -3.12 -2.24 1.33
N ASP A 162 -4.07 -1.71 0.56
CA ASP A 162 -5.48 -1.63 0.93
C ASP A 162 -6.22 -2.84 0.37
N GLU A 163 -6.44 -3.85 1.21
CA GLU A 163 -7.13 -5.12 0.87
C GLU A 163 -6.63 -5.73 -0.46
N PRO A 164 -5.33 -5.99 -0.63
CA PRO A 164 -4.73 -6.33 -1.93
C PRO A 164 -5.22 -7.65 -2.54
N THR A 165 -6.00 -8.42 -1.80
CA THR A 165 -6.57 -9.71 -2.20
C THR A 165 -8.09 -9.74 -2.22
N GLY A 166 -8.76 -8.63 -1.90
CA GLY A 166 -10.22 -8.57 -1.71
C GLY A 166 -11.05 -8.91 -2.94
N ALA A 167 -10.48 -8.82 -4.15
CA ALA A 167 -11.14 -9.15 -5.41
C ALA A 167 -10.68 -10.50 -6.02
N LEU A 168 -9.92 -11.33 -5.26
CA LEU A 168 -9.28 -12.55 -5.76
C LEU A 168 -9.84 -13.80 -5.07
N ASP A 169 -9.75 -14.93 -5.76
CA ASP A 169 -10.02 -16.24 -5.17
C ASP A 169 -8.94 -16.62 -4.13
N TYR A 170 -9.24 -17.60 -3.28
CA TYR A 170 -8.38 -18.01 -2.17
C TYR A 170 -6.97 -18.44 -2.60
N LYS A 171 -6.83 -19.20 -3.69
CA LYS A 171 -5.53 -19.68 -4.17
C LYS A 171 -4.69 -18.51 -4.66
N THR A 172 -5.25 -17.67 -5.50
CA THR A 172 -4.60 -16.47 -6.04
C THR A 172 -4.25 -15.50 -4.90
N SER A 173 -5.12 -15.35 -3.91
CA SER A 173 -4.86 -14.51 -2.72
C SER A 173 -3.59 -14.94 -1.98
N LYS A 174 -3.40 -16.26 -1.75
CA LYS A 174 -2.16 -16.79 -1.14
C LYS A 174 -0.91 -16.46 -1.97
N GLU A 175 -1.00 -16.60 -3.29
CA GLU A 175 0.11 -16.30 -4.18
C GLU A 175 0.48 -14.81 -4.13
N ILE A 176 -0.52 -13.91 -4.11
CA ILE A 176 -0.30 -12.46 -4.00
C ILE A 176 0.32 -12.08 -2.66
N LEU A 177 -0.16 -12.64 -1.55
CA LEU A 177 0.42 -12.36 -0.23
C LEU A 177 1.87 -12.81 -0.14
N LYS A 178 2.17 -14.02 -0.65
CA LYS A 178 3.55 -14.51 -0.73
C LYS A 178 4.44 -13.64 -1.63
N LEU A 179 3.88 -13.10 -2.71
CA LEU A 179 4.59 -12.18 -3.59
C LEU A 179 4.91 -10.86 -2.86
N ILE A 180 3.96 -10.29 -2.12
CA ILE A 180 4.19 -9.06 -1.33
C ILE A 180 5.26 -9.30 -0.26
N GLU A 181 5.26 -10.46 0.39
CA GLU A 181 6.33 -10.88 1.33
C GLU A 181 7.69 -10.96 0.62
N THR A 182 7.74 -11.59 -0.55
CA THR A 182 8.97 -11.68 -1.36
C THR A 182 9.51 -10.29 -1.74
N VAL A 183 8.61 -9.36 -2.08
CA VAL A 183 8.94 -7.96 -2.36
C VAL A 183 9.55 -7.27 -1.14
N ASN A 184 8.92 -7.43 0.04
CA ASN A 184 9.45 -6.88 1.30
C ASN A 184 10.86 -7.40 1.58
N GLN A 185 11.08 -8.72 1.51
CA GLN A 185 12.37 -9.34 1.77
C GLN A 185 13.45 -8.95 0.76
N LYS A 186 13.08 -8.82 -0.52
CA LYS A 186 14.02 -8.52 -1.60
C LYS A 186 14.44 -7.06 -1.64
N TYR A 187 13.49 -6.13 -1.42
CA TYR A 187 13.72 -4.70 -1.61
C TYR A 187 13.76 -3.91 -0.30
N GLY A 188 13.43 -4.53 0.83
CA GLY A 188 13.50 -3.90 2.15
C GLY A 188 12.46 -2.81 2.42
N ASN A 189 11.40 -2.72 1.61
CA ASN A 189 10.32 -1.76 1.81
C ASN A 189 9.59 -2.04 3.13
N THR A 190 9.21 -1.00 3.87
CA THR A 190 8.28 -1.14 4.99
C THR A 190 6.87 -1.35 4.43
N ILE A 191 6.13 -2.36 4.90
CA ILE A 191 4.80 -2.65 4.40
C ILE A 191 3.76 -2.43 5.50
N VAL A 192 2.70 -1.67 5.17
CA VAL A 192 1.49 -1.58 5.99
C VAL A 192 0.33 -2.10 5.16
N MET A 193 -0.17 -3.27 5.53
CA MET A 193 -1.29 -3.93 4.87
C MET A 193 -2.52 -3.91 5.74
N VAL A 194 -3.66 -3.56 5.16
CA VAL A 194 -4.96 -3.75 5.82
C VAL A 194 -5.74 -4.86 5.13
N THR A 195 -6.44 -5.68 5.92
CA THR A 195 -7.24 -6.79 5.41
C THR A 195 -8.40 -7.09 6.37
N PRO A 196 -9.54 -7.60 5.86
CA PRO A 196 -10.61 -8.10 6.72
C PRO A 196 -10.13 -9.30 7.56
N VAL A 197 -10.70 -9.46 8.76
CA VAL A 197 -10.37 -10.58 9.70
C VAL A 197 -10.54 -11.97 9.09
N SER A 198 -11.36 -12.12 8.04
CA SER A 198 -11.62 -13.39 7.35
C SER A 198 -10.38 -14.05 6.72
N TYR A 199 -9.28 -13.30 6.55
CA TYR A 199 -8.02 -13.81 5.98
C TYR A 199 -6.99 -14.30 7.02
N THR A 200 -7.35 -14.36 8.30
CA THR A 200 -6.46 -14.79 9.41
C THR A 200 -5.98 -16.23 9.30
N HIS A 201 -6.55 -17.05 8.41
CA HIS A 201 -6.08 -18.41 8.12
C HIS A 201 -4.89 -18.47 7.14
N LEU A 202 -4.49 -17.34 6.59
CA LEU A 202 -3.26 -17.22 5.83
C LEU A 202 -2.14 -16.94 6.81
N THR A 203 -1.25 -17.90 7.01
CA THR A 203 -0.03 -17.73 7.81
C THR A 203 0.84 -16.67 7.15
N LEU A 204 0.68 -15.43 7.60
CA LEU A 204 1.58 -14.34 7.26
C LEU A 204 2.72 -14.35 8.27
N PRO A 205 3.97 -14.12 7.88
CA PRO A 205 5.04 -13.83 8.80
C PRO A 205 4.74 -12.48 9.45
N THR A 206 4.34 -12.48 10.72
CA THR A 206 3.64 -11.34 11.26
C THR A 206 4.20 -10.86 12.57
N ASN A 207 4.31 -9.53 12.64
CA ASN A 207 3.89 -8.80 13.82
C ASN A 207 2.43 -8.33 13.58
N SER A 208 1.46 -9.23 13.77
CA SER A 208 0.04 -8.87 13.71
C SER A 208 -0.32 -8.05 14.93
N ARG A 209 -0.67 -6.79 14.73
CA ARG A 209 -1.23 -5.94 15.78
C ARG A 209 -2.73 -5.78 15.50
N VAL A 210 -3.54 -6.10 16.49
CA VAL A 210 -5.00 -5.98 16.47
C VAL A 210 -5.39 -4.63 17.04
#